data_e3a70c0f875417e992d1f32c3881557c
#
_entry.id   e3a70c0f875417e992d1f32c3881557c
#
_cell.length_a   1.000
_cell.length_b   1.000
_cell.length_c   1.000
_cell.angle_alpha   90.00
_cell.angle_beta   90.00
_cell.angle_gamma   90.00
#
_symmetry.space_group_name_H-M   'P 1'
#
loop_
_entity.id
_entity.type
_entity.pdbx_description
1 polymer ?
#
loop_
_entity_poly.entity_id
_entity_poly.type
_entity_poly.pdbx_seq_one_letter_code
_entity_poly.pdbx_strand_id
1 'polypeptide(L)'
;MRFLSVLTLSCSLVAVAGLCIRDSTTAITLDQLNKAIPVRASDSSCSSVSTPDECAPNSRAVKAINAAISKYGVTQRGEIVALISLMAYESANWQYNVNHFPGRPGQGTRAMLMYNFIEQYAQALYPSEATLAVGSSTEALNNVRALVLNDNDSFGSAFWYLVNKASGYHAKADKLRSGNADDFKDYIVNGVGAGWDDTRHTIWETVNSAF
;
A
#
# COMPACT_ATOMS: atom_id res chain seq x y z
N MET A 1 81.92 4.95 18.15
CA MET A 1 80.93 3.88 17.85
C MET A 1 79.54 4.45 18.00
N ARG A 2 78.86 4.76 16.88
CA ARG A 2 77.51 5.29 16.88
C ARG A 2 76.61 4.19 16.37
N PHE A 3 75.66 3.71 17.21
CA PHE A 3 74.65 2.76 16.81
C PHE A 3 73.47 3.52 16.22
N LEU A 4 73.16 3.28 14.94
CA LEU A 4 71.91 3.70 14.30
C LEU A 4 70.82 2.67 14.66
N SER A 5 69.82 3.13 15.38
CA SER A 5 68.58 2.39 15.54
C SER A 5 67.65 2.64 14.34
N VAL A 6 67.38 1.61 13.60
CA VAL A 6 66.38 1.64 12.49
C VAL A 6 65.01 1.37 13.11
N LEU A 7 64.14 2.40 13.08
CA LEU A 7 62.73 2.26 13.43
C LEU A 7 61.97 1.70 12.21
N THR A 8 61.52 0.47 12.29
CA THR A 8 60.63 -0.11 11.29
C THR A 8 59.20 0.31 11.60
N LEU A 9 58.63 1.17 10.76
CA LEU A 9 57.22 1.57 10.81
C LEU A 9 56.38 0.49 10.15
N SER A 10 55.72 -0.36 10.96
CA SER A 10 54.75 -1.33 10.46
C SER A 10 53.42 -0.64 10.16
N CYS A 11 53.14 -0.49 8.88
CA CYS A 11 51.87 0.03 8.37
C CYS A 11 50.83 -1.09 8.45
N SER A 12 49.94 -1.08 9.46
CA SER A 12 48.79 -1.97 9.54
C SER A 12 47.71 -1.50 8.55
N LEU A 13 47.50 -2.26 7.45
CA LEU A 13 46.37 -2.09 6.57
C LEU A 13 45.10 -2.52 7.32
N VAL A 14 44.28 -1.56 7.74
CA VAL A 14 42.90 -1.85 8.18
C VAL A 14 42.06 -2.02 6.91
N ALA A 15 41.74 -3.25 6.56
CA ALA A 15 40.74 -3.54 5.54
C ALA A 15 39.36 -3.13 6.08
N VAL A 16 38.86 -1.96 5.67
CA VAL A 16 37.48 -1.59 5.85
C VAL A 16 36.68 -2.45 4.88
N ALA A 17 36.11 -3.54 5.39
CA ALA A 17 35.09 -4.28 4.67
C ALA A 17 33.91 -3.31 4.46
N GLY A 18 33.81 -2.73 3.26
CA GLY A 18 32.65 -1.99 2.83
C GLY A 18 31.45 -2.91 2.89
N LEU A 19 30.61 -2.75 3.90
CA LEU A 19 29.26 -3.31 3.90
C LEU A 19 28.57 -2.67 2.68
N CYS A 20 28.52 -3.39 1.56
CA CYS A 20 27.52 -3.13 0.53
C CYS A 20 26.18 -3.37 1.19
N ILE A 21 25.58 -2.32 1.76
CA ILE A 21 24.15 -2.30 2.01
C ILE A 21 23.54 -2.45 0.62
N ARG A 22 23.13 -3.68 0.27
CA ARG A 22 22.17 -3.88 -0.79
C ARG A 22 20.94 -3.13 -0.31
N ASP A 23 20.75 -1.95 -0.85
CA ASP A 23 19.47 -1.27 -0.87
C ASP A 23 18.54 -2.23 -1.63
N SER A 24 17.91 -3.14 -0.90
CA SER A 24 16.83 -3.94 -1.45
C SER A 24 15.71 -2.95 -1.65
N THR A 25 15.66 -2.34 -2.84
CA THR A 25 14.53 -1.53 -3.26
C THR A 25 13.29 -2.40 -3.13
N THR A 26 12.52 -2.13 -2.11
CA THR A 26 11.24 -2.80 -1.81
C THR A 26 10.16 -2.40 -2.82
N ALA A 27 10.55 -1.65 -3.86
CA ALA A 27 9.68 -1.22 -4.93
C ALA A 27 9.19 -2.44 -5.72
N ILE A 28 7.90 -2.51 -5.91
CA ILE A 28 7.26 -3.49 -6.78
C ILE A 28 7.44 -3.09 -8.26
N THR A 29 7.48 -4.08 -9.14
CA THR A 29 7.62 -3.86 -10.59
C THR A 29 6.26 -3.90 -11.28
N LEU A 30 6.18 -3.27 -12.46
CA LEU A 30 4.99 -3.36 -13.31
C LEU A 30 4.71 -4.80 -13.74
N ASP A 31 5.75 -5.60 -14.01
CA ASP A 31 5.60 -7.01 -14.38
C ASP A 31 4.99 -7.85 -13.26
N GLN A 32 5.40 -7.62 -12.00
CA GLN A 32 4.78 -8.27 -10.84
C GLN A 32 3.31 -7.88 -10.75
N LEU A 33 2.98 -6.60 -10.87
CA LEU A 33 1.60 -6.14 -10.78
C LEU A 33 0.75 -6.63 -11.96
N ASN A 34 1.32 -6.75 -13.18
CA ASN A 34 0.62 -7.32 -14.34
C ASN A 34 0.31 -8.82 -14.18
N LYS A 35 1.18 -9.56 -13.50
CA LYS A 35 0.91 -10.97 -13.14
C LYS A 35 -0.16 -11.07 -12.04
N ALA A 36 -0.10 -10.19 -11.04
CA ALA A 36 -1.04 -10.15 -9.93
C ALA A 36 -2.46 -9.73 -10.38
N ILE A 37 -2.55 -8.69 -11.23
CA ILE A 37 -3.82 -8.09 -11.66
C ILE A 37 -3.84 -7.99 -13.20
N PRO A 38 -3.93 -9.11 -13.92
CA PRO A 38 -3.77 -9.14 -15.39
C PRO A 38 -4.86 -8.36 -16.13
N VAL A 39 -6.05 -8.23 -15.55
CA VAL A 39 -7.17 -7.47 -16.13
C VAL A 39 -6.86 -5.96 -16.24
N ARG A 40 -5.83 -5.46 -15.58
CA ARG A 40 -5.37 -4.05 -15.62
C ARG A 40 -3.99 -3.87 -16.24
N ALA A 41 -3.46 -4.89 -16.91
CA ALA A 41 -2.12 -4.85 -17.49
C ALA A 41 -1.99 -3.86 -18.68
N SER A 42 -3.05 -3.68 -19.46
CA SER A 42 -3.08 -2.71 -20.57
C SER A 42 -3.51 -1.33 -20.09
N ASP A 43 -2.90 -0.27 -20.62
CA ASP A 43 -3.31 1.12 -20.37
C ASP A 43 -4.74 1.41 -20.89
N SER A 44 -5.20 0.66 -21.90
CA SER A 44 -6.57 0.73 -22.40
C SER A 44 -7.59 -0.06 -21.56
N SER A 45 -7.15 -0.76 -20.50
CA SER A 45 -8.03 -1.63 -19.69
C SER A 45 -9.19 -0.89 -19.00
N CYS A 46 -9.06 0.43 -18.90
CA CYS A 46 -10.07 1.29 -18.27
C CYS A 46 -11.05 1.94 -19.29
N SER A 47 -10.82 1.80 -20.60
CA SER A 47 -11.63 2.50 -21.60
C SER A 47 -13.05 1.94 -21.78
N SER A 48 -13.27 0.67 -21.39
CA SER A 48 -14.56 -0.03 -21.57
C SER A 48 -15.31 -0.33 -20.28
N VAL A 49 -14.82 0.16 -19.14
CA VAL A 49 -15.51 -0.02 -17.85
C VAL A 49 -16.59 1.05 -17.65
N SER A 50 -17.55 0.80 -16.76
CA SER A 50 -18.65 1.74 -16.48
C SER A 50 -18.21 3.06 -15.83
N THR A 51 -17.04 3.08 -15.19
CA THR A 51 -16.47 4.21 -14.44
C THR A 51 -15.01 4.46 -14.86
N PRO A 52 -14.77 4.89 -16.13
CA PRO A 52 -13.39 5.03 -16.65
C PRO A 52 -12.55 6.04 -15.86
N ASP A 53 -13.17 7.10 -15.33
CA ASP A 53 -12.49 8.14 -14.56
C ASP A 53 -11.99 7.63 -13.18
N GLU A 54 -12.64 6.62 -12.62
CA GLU A 54 -12.22 5.99 -11.37
C GLU A 54 -11.14 4.92 -11.62
N CYS A 55 -11.21 4.27 -12.76
CA CYS A 55 -10.37 3.11 -13.07
C CYS A 55 -8.89 3.49 -13.22
N ALA A 56 -7.99 2.61 -12.75
CA ALA A 56 -6.57 2.77 -12.94
C ALA A 56 -5.95 1.52 -13.60
N PRO A 57 -5.17 1.67 -14.69
CA PRO A 57 -4.33 0.58 -15.18
C PRO A 57 -3.14 0.36 -14.24
N ASN A 58 -2.50 -0.81 -14.35
CA ASN A 58 -1.35 -1.15 -13.50
C ASN A 58 -0.17 -0.20 -13.66
N SER A 59 0.01 0.42 -14.82
CA SER A 59 1.03 1.44 -15.07
C SER A 59 0.89 2.70 -14.18
N ARG A 60 -0.35 3.06 -13.80
CA ARG A 60 -0.64 4.11 -12.81
C ARG A 60 -0.57 3.56 -11.39
N ALA A 61 -1.17 2.39 -11.15
CA ALA A 61 -1.22 1.76 -9.82
C ALA A 61 0.17 1.48 -9.25
N VAL A 62 1.12 0.96 -10.05
CA VAL A 62 2.48 0.66 -9.58
C VAL A 62 3.22 1.88 -9.05
N LYS A 63 3.02 3.05 -9.66
CA LYS A 63 3.63 4.30 -9.22
C LYS A 63 3.08 4.74 -7.86
N ALA A 64 1.75 4.70 -7.71
CA ALA A 64 1.07 5.09 -6.50
C ALA A 64 1.37 4.12 -5.32
N ILE A 65 1.41 2.81 -5.59
CA ILE A 65 1.76 1.79 -4.60
C ILE A 65 3.20 1.98 -4.13
N ASN A 66 4.16 2.20 -5.04
CA ASN A 66 5.56 2.44 -4.67
C ASN A 66 5.73 3.74 -3.86
N ALA A 67 4.99 4.79 -4.21
CA ALA A 67 4.95 6.01 -3.41
C ALA A 67 4.43 5.74 -1.98
N ALA A 68 3.38 4.91 -1.85
CA ALA A 68 2.82 4.52 -0.56
C ALA A 68 3.78 3.64 0.26
N ILE A 69 4.44 2.65 -0.36
CA ILE A 69 5.50 1.82 0.25
C ILE A 69 6.54 2.73 0.92
N SER A 70 7.06 3.70 0.16
CA SER A 70 8.06 4.66 0.66
C SER A 70 7.51 5.57 1.76
N LYS A 71 6.32 6.15 1.55
CA LYS A 71 5.70 7.12 2.47
C LYS A 71 5.39 6.52 3.83
N TYR A 72 4.91 5.28 3.87
CA TYR A 72 4.45 4.63 5.10
C TYR A 72 5.45 3.61 5.67
N GLY A 73 6.59 3.40 5.02
CA GLY A 73 7.63 2.48 5.48
C GLY A 73 7.20 1.00 5.48
N VAL A 74 6.21 0.62 4.67
CA VAL A 74 5.72 -0.75 4.54
C VAL A 74 6.61 -1.49 3.54
N THR A 75 7.67 -2.12 4.05
CA THR A 75 8.74 -2.70 3.22
C THR A 75 8.75 -4.22 3.18
N GLN A 76 7.89 -4.87 3.96
CA GLN A 76 7.87 -6.32 4.05
C GLN A 76 6.96 -6.91 2.97
N ARG A 77 7.47 -7.91 2.23
CA ARG A 77 6.74 -8.57 1.13
C ARG A 77 5.33 -9.02 1.55
N GLY A 78 5.19 -9.69 2.69
CA GLY A 78 3.90 -10.19 3.15
C GLY A 78 2.87 -9.08 3.40
N GLU A 79 3.30 -7.92 3.92
CA GLU A 79 2.45 -6.75 4.10
C GLU A 79 2.03 -6.15 2.75
N ILE A 80 2.98 -6.01 1.81
CA ILE A 80 2.71 -5.49 0.46
C ILE A 80 1.70 -6.38 -0.26
N VAL A 81 1.90 -7.70 -0.24
CA VAL A 81 0.96 -8.68 -0.81
C VAL A 81 -0.43 -8.54 -0.18
N ALA A 82 -0.51 -8.45 1.15
CA ALA A 82 -1.79 -8.29 1.85
C ALA A 82 -2.53 -7.01 1.45
N LEU A 83 -1.82 -5.87 1.35
CA LEU A 83 -2.44 -4.59 0.99
C LEU A 83 -2.86 -4.53 -0.48
N ILE A 84 -2.06 -5.10 -1.39
CA ILE A 84 -2.45 -5.23 -2.81
C ILE A 84 -3.69 -6.11 -2.94
N SER A 85 -3.74 -7.26 -2.24
CA SER A 85 -4.87 -8.18 -2.26
C SER A 85 -6.15 -7.55 -1.68
N LEU A 86 -6.02 -6.83 -0.56
CA LEU A 86 -7.13 -6.06 0.02
C LEU A 86 -7.69 -5.07 -1.00
N MET A 87 -6.84 -4.22 -1.56
CA MET A 87 -7.26 -3.19 -2.52
C MET A 87 -7.85 -3.79 -3.80
N ALA A 88 -7.28 -4.89 -4.30
CA ALA A 88 -7.79 -5.58 -5.47
C ALA A 88 -9.23 -6.08 -5.26
N TYR A 89 -9.50 -6.68 -4.10
CA TYR A 89 -10.85 -7.12 -3.75
C TYR A 89 -11.80 -5.93 -3.60
N GLU A 90 -11.47 -4.95 -2.76
CA GLU A 90 -12.34 -3.85 -2.39
C GLU A 90 -12.70 -2.93 -3.56
N SER A 91 -11.81 -2.79 -4.54
CA SER A 91 -11.97 -1.89 -5.69
C SER A 91 -12.27 -2.58 -7.02
N ALA A 92 -12.58 -3.88 -7.01
CA ALA A 92 -12.74 -4.71 -8.22
C ALA A 92 -11.53 -4.56 -9.17
N ASN A 93 -10.35 -4.85 -8.67
CA ASN A 93 -9.10 -4.73 -9.42
C ASN A 93 -8.91 -3.30 -9.98
N TRP A 94 -8.92 -2.32 -9.14
CA TRP A 94 -8.72 -0.89 -9.47
C TRP A 94 -9.81 -0.27 -10.37
N GLN A 95 -10.97 -0.91 -10.53
CA GLN A 95 -12.07 -0.34 -11.30
C GLN A 95 -12.74 0.82 -10.56
N TYR A 96 -12.95 0.66 -9.25
CA TYR A 96 -13.65 1.64 -8.43
C TYR A 96 -12.73 2.29 -7.40
N ASN A 97 -12.98 3.55 -7.08
CA ASN A 97 -12.43 4.24 -5.92
C ASN A 97 -13.53 4.96 -5.11
N VAL A 98 -14.79 4.77 -5.50
CA VAL A 98 -16.01 5.22 -4.82
C VAL A 98 -16.89 4.01 -4.56
N ASN A 99 -17.59 3.99 -3.42
CA ASN A 99 -18.57 2.94 -3.14
C ASN A 99 -19.85 3.18 -3.95
N HIS A 100 -20.09 2.33 -4.96
CA HIS A 100 -21.31 2.34 -5.78
C HIS A 100 -22.38 1.38 -5.24
N PHE A 101 -21.99 0.37 -4.46
CA PHE A 101 -22.88 -0.67 -3.97
C PHE A 101 -22.63 -0.92 -2.46
N PRO A 102 -23.53 -0.53 -1.58
CA PRO A 102 -24.84 0.09 -1.75
C PRO A 102 -24.84 1.61 -1.95
N GLY A 103 -23.71 2.24 -2.26
CA GLY A 103 -23.63 3.69 -2.48
C GLY A 103 -23.54 4.50 -1.18
N ARG A 104 -22.70 4.05 -0.22
CA ARG A 104 -22.55 4.74 1.08
C ARG A 104 -21.83 6.08 0.91
N PRO A 105 -22.44 7.20 1.35
CA PRO A 105 -21.81 8.52 1.27
C PRO A 105 -20.45 8.54 1.98
N GLY A 106 -19.48 9.18 1.36
CA GLY A 106 -18.14 9.35 1.90
C GLY A 106 -17.26 8.09 1.92
N GLN A 107 -17.77 6.90 1.58
CA GLN A 107 -16.96 5.68 1.49
C GLN A 107 -16.21 5.62 0.15
N GLY A 108 -14.92 5.27 0.18
CA GLY A 108 -14.13 5.19 -1.05
C GLY A 108 -12.66 4.86 -0.84
N THR A 109 -11.85 5.26 -1.82
CA THR A 109 -10.46 4.90 -2.06
C THR A 109 -10.28 3.45 -2.54
N ARG A 110 -9.07 3.00 -2.87
CA ARG A 110 -8.85 1.59 -3.29
C ARG A 110 -9.09 0.59 -2.16
N ALA A 111 -9.00 1.03 -0.90
CA ALA A 111 -9.32 0.19 0.26
C ALA A 111 -10.79 0.28 0.71
N MET A 112 -11.64 1.01 -0.02
CA MET A 112 -13.06 1.26 0.34
C MET A 112 -13.25 1.65 1.80
N LEU A 113 -12.39 2.55 2.29
CA LEU A 113 -12.46 3.03 3.66
C LEU A 113 -13.84 3.63 3.96
N MET A 114 -14.41 3.25 5.10
CA MET A 114 -15.61 3.87 5.65
C MET A 114 -15.35 5.36 5.95
N TYR A 115 -16.40 6.19 5.92
CA TYR A 115 -16.28 7.64 6.05
C TYR A 115 -15.47 8.11 7.28
N ASN A 116 -15.67 7.47 8.42
CA ASN A 116 -14.93 7.81 9.64
C ASN A 116 -13.39 7.64 9.49
N PHE A 117 -12.93 6.76 8.63
CA PHE A 117 -11.51 6.63 8.28
C PHE A 117 -11.09 7.56 7.15
N ILE A 118 -11.98 7.81 6.18
CA ILE A 118 -11.77 8.80 5.12
C ILE A 118 -11.54 10.18 5.72
N GLU A 119 -12.39 10.60 6.67
CA GLU A 119 -12.26 11.89 7.37
C GLU A 119 -10.90 12.01 8.08
N GLN A 120 -10.51 10.99 8.86
CA GLN A 120 -9.21 10.99 9.54
C GLN A 120 -8.03 10.97 8.56
N TYR A 121 -8.17 10.27 7.45
CA TYR A 121 -7.15 10.21 6.41
C TYR A 121 -7.02 11.55 5.68
N ALA A 122 -8.13 12.13 5.27
CA ALA A 122 -8.15 13.45 4.66
C ALA A 122 -7.61 14.52 5.61
N GLN A 123 -7.99 14.48 6.90
CA GLN A 123 -7.46 15.39 7.93
C GLN A 123 -5.94 15.27 8.10
N ALA A 124 -5.39 14.05 7.99
CA ALA A 124 -3.95 13.82 8.08
C ALA A 124 -3.17 14.34 6.86
N LEU A 125 -3.78 14.37 5.67
CA LEU A 125 -3.13 14.81 4.44
C LEU A 125 -3.43 16.26 4.08
N TYR A 126 -4.64 16.72 4.32
CA TYR A 126 -5.21 17.99 3.86
C TYR A 126 -6.00 18.67 5.00
N PRO A 127 -5.35 19.04 6.12
CA PRO A 127 -6.05 19.52 7.33
C PRO A 127 -6.90 20.77 7.06
N SER A 128 -6.45 21.67 6.21
CA SER A 128 -7.19 22.90 5.88
C SER A 128 -8.45 22.61 5.08
N GLU A 129 -8.33 21.83 4.03
CA GLU A 129 -9.42 21.47 3.11
C GLU A 129 -10.43 20.55 3.78
N ALA A 130 -9.97 19.58 4.58
CA ALA A 130 -10.83 18.68 5.32
C ALA A 130 -11.67 19.42 6.36
N THR A 131 -11.11 20.45 7.01
CA THR A 131 -11.85 21.30 7.97
C THR A 131 -12.95 22.10 7.28
N LEU A 132 -12.72 22.56 6.05
CA LEU A 132 -13.72 23.34 5.29
C LEU A 132 -14.86 22.47 4.73
N ALA A 133 -14.63 21.16 4.58
CA ALA A 133 -15.59 20.21 4.03
C ALA A 133 -16.48 19.55 5.10
N VAL A 134 -16.42 19.99 6.36
CA VAL A 134 -17.16 19.37 7.48
C VAL A 134 -18.67 19.54 7.33
N GLY A 135 -19.39 18.45 7.57
CA GLY A 135 -20.85 18.39 7.58
C GLY A 135 -21.34 16.94 7.61
N SER A 136 -22.64 16.75 7.81
CA SER A 136 -23.27 15.43 7.87
C SER A 136 -24.13 15.11 6.62
N SER A 137 -24.23 16.05 5.67
CA SER A 137 -24.96 15.80 4.42
C SER A 137 -24.16 14.84 3.52
N THR A 138 -24.88 14.12 2.65
CA THR A 138 -24.26 13.26 1.63
C THR A 138 -23.20 14.02 0.80
N GLU A 139 -23.50 15.26 0.45
CA GLU A 139 -22.59 16.11 -0.30
C GLU A 139 -21.31 16.42 0.51
N ALA A 140 -21.44 16.83 1.77
CA ALA A 140 -20.30 17.13 2.63
C ALA A 140 -19.40 15.90 2.82
N LEU A 141 -19.97 14.71 3.07
CA LEU A 141 -19.21 13.48 3.20
C LEU A 141 -18.46 13.13 1.89
N ASN A 142 -19.11 13.32 0.75
CA ASN A 142 -18.51 13.07 -0.56
C ASN A 142 -17.39 14.09 -0.89
N ASN A 143 -17.53 15.34 -0.47
CA ASN A 143 -16.51 16.37 -0.64
C ASN A 143 -15.23 16.03 0.14
N VAL A 144 -15.35 15.55 1.38
CA VAL A 144 -14.19 15.05 2.15
C VAL A 144 -13.53 13.86 1.45
N ARG A 145 -14.33 12.88 0.96
CA ARG A 145 -13.81 11.75 0.20
C ARG A 145 -13.06 12.20 -1.05
N ALA A 146 -13.57 13.19 -1.78
CA ALA A 146 -12.97 13.67 -3.02
C ALA A 146 -11.52 14.15 -2.84
N LEU A 147 -11.15 14.63 -1.67
CA LEU A 147 -9.78 15.06 -1.36
C LEU A 147 -8.75 13.93 -1.52
N VAL A 148 -9.14 12.69 -1.30
CA VAL A 148 -8.24 11.52 -1.23
C VAL A 148 -8.48 10.50 -2.36
N LEU A 149 -9.13 10.90 -3.46
CA LEU A 149 -9.41 9.99 -4.59
C LEU A 149 -8.35 10.00 -5.68
N ASN A 150 -7.38 10.93 -5.67
CA ASN A 150 -6.24 10.86 -6.60
C ASN A 150 -5.47 9.54 -6.39
N ASP A 151 -4.75 9.08 -7.41
CA ASP A 151 -4.11 7.75 -7.35
C ASP A 151 -3.19 7.57 -6.13
N ASN A 152 -2.32 8.55 -5.83
CA ASN A 152 -1.37 8.42 -4.72
C ASN A 152 -2.07 8.23 -3.38
N ASP A 153 -3.10 9.00 -3.10
CA ASP A 153 -3.82 8.92 -1.83
C ASP A 153 -4.80 7.74 -1.82
N SER A 154 -5.45 7.49 -2.95
CA SER A 154 -6.41 6.38 -3.06
C SER A 154 -5.74 5.02 -2.85
N PHE A 155 -4.59 4.76 -3.47
CA PHE A 155 -3.77 3.57 -3.19
C PHE A 155 -3.07 3.66 -1.82
N GLY A 156 -2.63 4.85 -1.41
CA GLY A 156 -1.98 5.08 -0.11
C GLY A 156 -2.88 4.79 1.09
N SER A 157 -4.20 4.81 0.91
CA SER A 157 -5.18 4.64 1.99
C SER A 157 -5.07 3.31 2.73
N ALA A 158 -4.79 2.21 2.02
CA ALA A 158 -4.58 0.90 2.64
C ALA A 158 -3.33 0.87 3.51
N PHE A 159 -2.26 1.49 3.06
CA PHE A 159 -0.99 1.61 3.79
C PHE A 159 -1.15 2.48 5.03
N TRP A 160 -1.80 3.64 4.89
CA TRP A 160 -2.14 4.50 6.02
C TRP A 160 -2.98 3.75 7.07
N TYR A 161 -3.97 2.99 6.63
CA TYR A 161 -4.83 2.21 7.53
C TYR A 161 -4.00 1.17 8.31
N LEU A 162 -3.16 0.39 7.63
CA LEU A 162 -2.30 -0.59 8.29
C LEU A 162 -1.45 0.07 9.40
N VAL A 163 -0.78 1.17 9.09
CA VAL A 163 0.17 1.82 10.01
C VAL A 163 -0.55 2.54 11.17
N ASN A 164 -1.71 3.17 10.91
CA ASN A 164 -2.35 4.05 11.89
C ASN A 164 -3.56 3.42 12.60
N LYS A 165 -4.25 2.44 11.99
CA LYS A 165 -5.47 1.85 12.54
C LYS A 165 -5.30 0.37 12.88
N ALA A 166 -4.51 -0.35 12.11
CA ALA A 166 -4.21 -1.76 12.32
C ALA A 166 -2.73 -2.00 12.65
N SER A 167 -2.11 -1.09 13.39
CA SER A 167 -0.66 -1.11 13.70
C SER A 167 -0.18 -2.38 14.43
N GLY A 168 -1.09 -3.11 15.06
CA GLY A 168 -0.81 -4.44 15.63
C GLY A 168 -0.40 -5.49 14.60
N TYR A 169 -0.68 -5.25 13.30
CA TYR A 169 -0.31 -6.10 12.17
C TYR A 169 0.94 -5.60 11.44
N HIS A 170 1.30 -4.33 11.58
CA HIS A 170 2.46 -3.73 10.93
C HIS A 170 3.76 -4.14 11.60
N ALA A 171 4.75 -4.50 10.78
CA ALA A 171 6.12 -4.86 11.19
C ALA A 171 6.21 -6.02 12.22
N LYS A 172 5.17 -6.83 12.38
CA LYS A 172 5.15 -7.98 13.29
C LYS A 172 5.51 -9.26 12.53
N ALA A 173 6.51 -10.00 13.06
CA ALA A 173 7.01 -11.22 12.44
C ALA A 173 5.96 -12.36 12.38
N ASP A 174 5.08 -12.40 13.37
CA ASP A 174 3.98 -13.34 13.56
C ASP A 174 2.63 -12.85 13.00
N LYS A 175 2.66 -11.85 12.14
CA LYS A 175 1.49 -11.27 11.48
C LYS A 175 1.76 -11.17 9.97
N LEU A 176 1.29 -10.16 9.29
CA LEU A 176 1.37 -10.00 7.83
C LEU A 176 2.76 -10.21 7.22
N ARG A 177 3.84 -9.97 7.98
CA ARG A 177 5.22 -10.21 7.50
C ARG A 177 5.51 -11.68 7.19
N SER A 178 4.79 -12.60 7.81
CA SER A 178 4.91 -14.04 7.54
C SER A 178 4.61 -14.39 6.08
N GLY A 179 3.70 -13.63 5.45
CA GLY A 179 3.26 -13.86 4.08
C GLY A 179 2.44 -15.14 3.91
N ASN A 180 1.80 -15.65 4.96
CA ASN A 180 0.89 -16.80 4.89
C ASN A 180 -0.59 -16.37 4.82
N ALA A 181 -1.46 -17.28 4.37
CA ALA A 181 -2.88 -17.01 4.15
C ALA A 181 -3.66 -16.79 5.45
N ASP A 182 -3.30 -17.49 6.53
CA ASP A 182 -4.01 -17.39 7.81
C ASP A 182 -3.78 -16.02 8.45
N ASP A 183 -2.56 -15.48 8.37
CA ASP A 183 -2.27 -14.14 8.85
C ASP A 183 -2.95 -13.06 8.01
N PHE A 184 -3.07 -13.27 6.69
CA PHE A 184 -3.87 -12.38 5.85
C PHE A 184 -5.35 -12.44 6.23
N LYS A 185 -5.90 -13.64 6.45
CA LYS A 185 -7.28 -13.81 6.93
C LYS A 185 -7.50 -13.13 8.28
N ASP A 186 -6.58 -13.30 9.23
CA ASP A 186 -6.65 -12.64 10.54
C ASP A 186 -6.66 -11.11 10.39
N TYR A 187 -5.82 -10.57 9.50
CA TYR A 187 -5.81 -9.14 9.19
C TYR A 187 -7.14 -8.65 8.61
N ILE A 188 -7.72 -9.38 7.65
CA ILE A 188 -9.02 -9.01 7.07
C ILE A 188 -10.13 -9.03 8.12
N VAL A 189 -10.22 -10.11 8.90
CA VAL A 189 -11.34 -10.30 9.85
C VAL A 189 -11.16 -9.41 11.09
N ASN A 190 -9.99 -9.40 11.69
CA ASN A 190 -9.76 -8.77 13.00
C ASN A 190 -9.05 -7.40 12.89
N GLY A 191 -8.23 -7.19 11.86
CA GLY A 191 -7.54 -5.91 11.62
C GLY A 191 -8.39 -4.90 10.86
N VAL A 192 -9.06 -5.35 9.80
CA VAL A 192 -9.92 -4.50 8.94
C VAL A 192 -11.38 -4.54 9.41
N GLY A 193 -11.82 -5.64 10.01
CA GLY A 193 -13.21 -5.86 10.39
C GLY A 193 -14.12 -6.22 9.21
N ALA A 194 -13.56 -6.85 8.16
CA ALA A 194 -14.28 -7.25 6.96
C ALA A 194 -14.58 -8.75 6.94
N GLY A 195 -15.58 -9.15 6.14
CA GLY A 195 -15.89 -10.56 5.92
C GLY A 195 -14.77 -11.28 5.16
N TRP A 196 -14.67 -12.59 5.39
CA TRP A 196 -13.78 -13.48 4.65
C TRP A 196 -14.58 -14.38 3.71
N ASP A 197 -14.09 -14.54 2.48
CA ASP A 197 -14.66 -15.46 1.48
C ASP A 197 -13.56 -16.05 0.58
N ASP A 198 -13.93 -17.03 -0.25
CA ASP A 198 -13.01 -17.72 -1.16
C ASP A 198 -12.45 -16.79 -2.25
N THR A 199 -13.16 -15.73 -2.62
CA THR A 199 -12.69 -14.76 -3.61
C THR A 199 -11.51 -13.96 -3.05
N ARG A 200 -11.56 -13.54 -1.77
CA ARG A 200 -10.42 -12.90 -1.10
C ARG A 200 -9.20 -13.81 -1.04
N HIS A 201 -9.44 -15.10 -0.74
CA HIS A 201 -8.36 -16.09 -0.71
C HIS A 201 -7.71 -16.25 -2.09
N THR A 202 -8.50 -16.46 -3.13
CA THR A 202 -8.02 -16.63 -4.52
C THR A 202 -7.24 -15.40 -5.02
N ILE A 203 -7.73 -14.19 -4.73
CA ILE A 203 -7.01 -12.96 -5.06
C ILE A 203 -5.66 -12.92 -4.33
N TRP A 204 -5.64 -13.25 -3.03
CA TRP A 204 -4.41 -13.28 -2.26
C TRP A 204 -3.40 -14.30 -2.82
N GLU A 205 -3.83 -15.53 -3.16
CA GLU A 205 -2.96 -16.53 -3.78
C GLU A 205 -2.36 -16.03 -5.09
N THR A 206 -3.18 -15.40 -5.94
CA THR A 206 -2.73 -14.84 -7.22
C THR A 206 -1.68 -13.75 -7.01
N VAL A 207 -1.96 -12.80 -6.10
CA VAL A 207 -1.01 -11.74 -5.75
C VAL A 207 0.24 -12.33 -5.12
N ASN A 208 0.10 -13.23 -4.15
CA ASN A 208 1.24 -13.84 -3.45
C ASN A 208 2.18 -14.61 -4.39
N SER A 209 1.65 -15.23 -5.44
CA SER A 209 2.45 -15.95 -6.44
C SER A 209 3.20 -15.02 -7.41
N ALA A 210 2.81 -13.76 -7.52
CA ALA A 210 3.39 -12.80 -8.44
C ALA A 210 4.56 -12.01 -7.83
N PHE A 211 4.72 -12.04 -6.52
CA PHE A 211 5.71 -11.30 -5.75
C PHE A 211 6.76 -12.21 -5.11
#